data_c8ed0be43878e643eaa8b5fbf312d39a
#
_entry.id   c8ed0be43878e643eaa8b5fbf312d39a
#
_cell.length_a   1.000
_cell.length_b   1.000
_cell.length_c   1.000
_cell.angle_alpha   90.00
_cell.angle_beta   90.00
_cell.angle_gamma   90.00
#
_symmetry.space_group_name_H-M   'P 1'
#
loop_
_entity.id
_entity.type
_entity.pdbx_description
1 polymer ?
#
loop_
_entity_poly.entity_id
_entity_poly.type
_entity_poly.pdbx_seq_one_letter_code
_entity_poly.pdbx_strand_id
1 'polypeptide(L)'
;KKKDVLISANVYMGAEGITKALEEGANLVITGRVSDPALTIGPLVYEFGWNIDDNPDQMGQAVLAGHLLECAGQVTGGYFADPGYKDVPDLWKLGFPLIEIDETGAFTVTKVEGSGGLVSVDTCKEQMIYEIHNPKAYLTPDATADFSKVTFRQIGENQVRAEHATTHGRPETLKVSVGYKDCFIGEGEISYGGSN
;
A
#
# COMPACT_ATOMS: atom_id res chain seq x y z
N LYS A 1 -1.92 27.17 -22.80
CA LYS A 1 -2.33 28.32 -21.95
C LYS A 1 -2.13 28.12 -20.43
N LYS A 2 -1.59 26.98 -19.93
CA LYS A 2 -1.37 26.72 -18.49
C LYS A 2 0.11 26.51 -18.12
N LYS A 3 1.07 26.77 -19.04
CA LYS A 3 2.51 26.52 -18.76
C LYS A 3 3.08 27.39 -17.63
N ASP A 4 2.56 28.60 -17.48
CA ASP A 4 3.08 29.58 -16.50
C ASP A 4 2.56 29.37 -15.07
N VAL A 5 1.69 28.40 -14.87
CA VAL A 5 1.11 28.04 -13.57
C VAL A 5 1.50 26.62 -13.11
N LEU A 6 2.26 25.88 -13.93
CA LEU A 6 2.74 24.56 -13.59
C LEU A 6 3.86 24.67 -12.53
N ILE A 7 3.67 23.97 -11.41
CA ILE A 7 4.65 23.92 -10.31
C ILE A 7 5.45 22.62 -10.36
N SER A 8 4.79 21.51 -10.64
CA SER A 8 5.42 20.18 -10.68
C SER A 8 4.68 19.24 -11.62
N ALA A 9 5.39 18.25 -12.13
CA ALA A 9 4.81 17.11 -12.83
C ALA A 9 5.66 15.86 -12.52
N ASN A 10 5.05 14.85 -11.92
CA ASN A 10 5.71 13.62 -11.50
C ASN A 10 5.00 12.41 -12.10
N VAL A 11 5.75 11.59 -12.83
CA VAL A 11 5.27 10.30 -13.33
C VAL A 11 5.49 9.25 -12.25
N TYR A 12 4.48 8.42 -12.01
CA TYR A 12 4.63 7.25 -11.16
C TYR A 12 5.19 6.10 -11.99
N MET A 13 6.39 5.62 -11.61
CA MET A 13 7.05 4.47 -12.23
C MET A 13 6.66 3.18 -11.52
N GLY A 14 6.84 2.05 -12.18
CA GLY A 14 6.58 0.72 -11.63
C GLY A 14 7.79 0.07 -10.97
N ALA A 15 7.65 -1.23 -10.70
CA ALA A 15 8.61 -2.05 -9.97
C ALA A 15 9.82 -2.53 -10.81
N GLU A 16 9.77 -2.45 -12.15
CA GLU A 16 10.78 -3.04 -13.04
C GLU A 16 12.21 -2.60 -12.71
N GLY A 17 12.42 -1.32 -12.41
CA GLY A 17 13.73 -0.80 -12.04
C GLY A 17 14.26 -1.37 -10.72
N ILE A 18 13.37 -1.65 -9.78
CA ILE A 18 13.70 -2.27 -8.49
C ILE A 18 14.10 -3.72 -8.71
N THR A 19 13.27 -4.49 -9.43
CA THR A 19 13.55 -5.89 -9.78
C THR A 19 14.91 -6.02 -10.47
N LYS A 20 15.15 -5.19 -11.48
CA LYS A 20 16.43 -5.22 -12.21
C LYS A 20 17.63 -4.88 -11.33
N ALA A 21 17.52 -3.93 -10.44
CA ALA A 21 18.60 -3.61 -9.50
C ALA A 21 18.92 -4.79 -8.57
N LEU A 22 17.90 -5.51 -8.11
CA LEU A 22 18.08 -6.72 -7.30
C LEU A 22 18.73 -7.85 -8.10
N GLU A 23 18.32 -8.08 -9.35
CA GLU A 23 18.95 -9.04 -10.27
C GLU A 23 20.44 -8.75 -10.51
N GLU A 24 20.82 -7.48 -10.51
CA GLU A 24 22.22 -7.04 -10.62
C GLU A 24 22.98 -7.09 -9.30
N GLY A 25 22.36 -7.57 -8.21
CA GLY A 25 22.97 -7.79 -6.89
C GLY A 25 22.98 -6.58 -5.96
N ALA A 26 22.13 -5.60 -6.20
CA ALA A 26 21.99 -4.45 -5.30
C ALA A 26 21.47 -4.87 -3.91
N ASN A 27 22.16 -4.42 -2.85
CA ASN A 27 21.73 -4.61 -1.45
C ASN A 27 20.91 -3.43 -0.94
N LEU A 28 20.94 -2.30 -1.63
CA LEU A 28 20.21 -1.09 -1.32
C LEU A 28 19.73 -0.47 -2.63
N VAL A 29 18.43 -0.21 -2.72
CA VAL A 29 17.83 0.43 -3.88
C VAL A 29 17.16 1.72 -3.45
N ILE A 30 17.59 2.85 -4.02
CA ILE A 30 16.97 4.17 -3.80
C ILE A 30 16.30 4.57 -5.11
N THR A 31 14.99 4.79 -5.04
CA THR A 31 14.18 5.18 -6.20
C THR A 31 13.80 6.65 -6.15
N GLY A 32 13.47 7.21 -7.31
CA GLY A 32 12.68 8.43 -7.39
C GLY A 32 11.20 8.15 -7.13
N ARG A 33 10.32 8.76 -7.93
CA ARG A 33 8.87 8.51 -7.80
C ARG A 33 8.50 7.16 -8.43
N VAL A 34 8.22 6.19 -7.58
CA VAL A 34 7.54 4.93 -7.96
C VAL A 34 6.15 4.90 -7.32
N SER A 35 5.27 4.04 -7.78
CA SER A 35 4.01 3.76 -7.08
C SER A 35 4.30 3.05 -5.75
N ASP A 36 3.49 3.33 -4.73
CA ASP A 36 3.74 2.81 -3.39
C ASP A 36 3.83 1.27 -3.36
N PRO A 37 2.95 0.51 -4.04
CA PRO A 37 3.08 -0.94 -4.13
C PRO A 37 4.37 -1.43 -4.83
N ALA A 38 5.00 -0.61 -5.67
CA ALA A 38 6.19 -1.03 -6.41
C ALA A 38 7.36 -1.43 -5.50
N LEU A 39 7.45 -0.83 -4.29
CA LEU A 39 8.46 -1.18 -3.28
C LEU A 39 8.30 -2.63 -2.77
N THR A 40 7.11 -3.18 -2.83
CA THR A 40 6.81 -4.57 -2.48
C THR A 40 6.83 -5.48 -3.69
N ILE A 41 6.26 -5.04 -4.82
CA ILE A 41 6.20 -5.81 -6.07
C ILE A 41 7.60 -6.17 -6.56
N GLY A 42 8.54 -5.21 -6.58
CA GLY A 42 9.89 -5.44 -7.09
C GLY A 42 10.62 -6.60 -6.42
N PRO A 43 10.73 -6.63 -5.07
CA PRO A 43 11.29 -7.76 -4.36
C PRO A 43 10.55 -9.07 -4.57
N LEU A 44 9.22 -9.08 -4.63
CA LEU A 44 8.44 -10.29 -4.84
C LEU A 44 8.62 -10.89 -6.24
N VAL A 45 8.66 -10.03 -7.26
CA VAL A 45 8.96 -10.45 -8.63
C VAL A 45 10.38 -11.05 -8.72
N TYR A 46 11.34 -10.42 -8.06
CA TYR A 46 12.72 -10.94 -8.00
C TYR A 46 12.81 -12.29 -7.29
N GLU A 47 12.19 -12.42 -6.11
CA GLU A 47 12.30 -13.61 -5.25
C GLU A 47 11.58 -14.81 -5.84
N PHE A 48 10.36 -14.62 -6.34
CA PHE A 48 9.53 -15.71 -6.84
C PHE A 48 9.58 -15.89 -8.36
N GLY A 49 10.27 -15.02 -9.08
CA GLY A 49 10.34 -15.08 -10.55
C GLY A 49 8.99 -14.84 -11.23
N TRP A 50 8.08 -14.09 -10.59
CA TRP A 50 6.76 -13.83 -11.17
C TRP A 50 6.88 -12.95 -12.42
N ASN A 51 6.08 -13.28 -13.42
CA ASN A 51 5.93 -12.44 -14.59
C ASN A 51 4.72 -11.50 -14.37
N ILE A 52 4.98 -10.20 -14.47
CA ILE A 52 3.97 -9.16 -14.23
C ILE A 52 2.75 -9.33 -15.16
N ASP A 53 2.95 -9.83 -16.37
CA ASP A 53 1.88 -9.96 -17.36
C ASP A 53 1.18 -11.33 -17.33
N ASP A 54 1.84 -12.39 -16.80
CA ASP A 54 1.37 -13.78 -16.87
C ASP A 54 0.81 -14.31 -15.54
N ASN A 55 1.06 -13.60 -14.41
CA ASN A 55 0.67 -14.04 -13.07
C ASN A 55 -0.35 -13.09 -12.42
N PRO A 56 -1.58 -12.97 -12.94
CA PRO A 56 -2.53 -11.93 -12.50
C PRO A 56 -2.93 -12.01 -11.03
N ASP A 57 -3.07 -13.21 -10.47
CA ASP A 57 -3.46 -13.37 -9.07
C ASP A 57 -2.30 -13.02 -8.13
N GLN A 58 -1.08 -13.50 -8.42
CA GLN A 58 0.11 -13.13 -7.65
C GLN A 58 0.36 -11.62 -7.71
N MET A 59 0.22 -11.03 -8.89
CA MET A 59 0.38 -9.58 -9.06
C MET A 59 -0.70 -8.78 -8.33
N GLY A 60 -1.94 -9.23 -8.34
CA GLY A 60 -3.01 -8.63 -7.55
C GLY A 60 -2.72 -8.67 -6.05
N GLN A 61 -2.24 -9.81 -5.56
CA GLN A 61 -1.83 -9.99 -4.17
C GLN A 61 -0.60 -9.14 -3.82
N ALA A 62 0.39 -9.01 -4.71
CA ALA A 62 1.55 -8.14 -4.51
C ALA A 62 1.16 -6.66 -4.43
N VAL A 63 0.23 -6.20 -5.28
CA VAL A 63 -0.31 -4.83 -5.21
C VAL A 63 -1.04 -4.62 -3.89
N LEU A 64 -1.88 -5.56 -3.47
CA LEU A 64 -2.59 -5.49 -2.19
C LEU A 64 -1.62 -5.47 -1.00
N ALA A 65 -0.63 -6.35 -1.00
CA ALA A 65 0.40 -6.40 0.04
C ALA A 65 1.15 -5.07 0.16
N GLY A 66 1.60 -4.50 -0.96
CA GLY A 66 2.26 -3.21 -0.99
C GLY A 66 1.36 -2.08 -0.52
N HIS A 67 0.09 -2.08 -0.89
CA HIS A 67 -0.88 -1.09 -0.45
C HIS A 67 -1.18 -1.17 1.06
N LEU A 68 -1.17 -2.35 1.64
CA LEU A 68 -1.34 -2.51 3.10
C LEU A 68 -0.10 -2.08 3.90
N LEU A 69 1.10 -2.18 3.31
CA LEU A 69 2.36 -1.83 3.96
C LEU A 69 2.72 -0.34 3.86
N GLU A 70 2.28 0.36 2.81
CA GLU A 70 2.83 1.66 2.40
C GLU A 70 2.73 2.76 3.45
N CYS A 71 1.61 2.81 4.16
CA CYS A 71 1.35 3.84 5.19
C CYS A 71 1.82 3.41 6.59
N ALA A 72 2.85 2.56 6.65
CA ALA A 72 3.50 2.13 7.90
C ALA A 72 2.49 1.70 8.98
N GLY A 73 2.48 2.35 10.13
CA GLY A 73 1.60 2.03 11.25
C GLY A 73 0.09 2.24 11.02
N GLN A 74 -0.33 2.64 9.83
CA GLN A 74 -1.75 2.87 9.55
C GLN A 74 -2.56 1.57 9.64
N VAL A 75 -2.11 0.49 8.98
CA VAL A 75 -2.79 -0.82 9.03
C VAL A 75 -2.66 -1.51 10.39
N THR A 76 -1.68 -1.12 11.20
CA THR A 76 -1.53 -1.60 12.58
C THR A 76 -2.33 -0.79 13.60
N GLY A 77 -3.27 0.03 13.13
CA GLY A 77 -4.27 0.69 13.94
C GLY A 77 -4.08 2.20 14.14
N GLY A 78 -3.00 2.80 13.59
CA GLY A 78 -2.76 4.23 13.74
C GLY A 78 -3.80 5.13 13.08
N TYR A 79 -4.44 4.65 12.02
CA TYR A 79 -5.56 5.32 11.34
C TYR A 79 -6.93 4.87 11.88
N PHE A 80 -7.02 3.59 12.25
CA PHE A 80 -8.24 2.96 12.72
C PHE A 80 -8.70 3.45 14.10
N ALA A 81 -7.77 3.90 14.95
CA ALA A 81 -8.03 4.22 16.34
C ALA A 81 -9.08 5.33 16.52
N ASP A 82 -10.12 5.03 17.30
CA ASP A 82 -11.16 5.97 17.74
C ASP A 82 -11.50 5.61 19.19
N PRO A 83 -10.90 6.28 20.19
CA PRO A 83 -10.98 5.89 21.59
C PRO A 83 -12.43 5.76 22.10
N GLY A 84 -12.71 4.61 22.74
CA GLY A 84 -14.05 4.24 23.22
C GLY A 84 -14.96 3.58 22.17
N TYR A 85 -14.55 3.53 20.90
CA TYR A 85 -15.27 2.86 19.81
C TYR A 85 -14.40 1.84 19.09
N LYS A 86 -13.17 2.22 18.80
CA LYS A 86 -12.18 1.41 18.10
C LYS A 86 -10.87 1.51 18.88
N ASP A 87 -10.81 0.85 20.01
CA ASP A 87 -9.64 0.90 20.87
C ASP A 87 -8.46 0.14 20.25
N VAL A 88 -7.31 0.81 20.18
CA VAL A 88 -6.04 0.25 19.74
C VAL A 88 -5.03 0.33 20.87
N PRO A 89 -4.46 -0.81 21.32
CA PRO A 89 -3.56 -0.81 22.46
C PRO A 89 -2.23 -0.12 22.15
N ASP A 90 -1.70 0.58 23.15
CA ASP A 90 -0.34 1.13 23.15
C ASP A 90 0.02 1.96 21.90
N LEU A 91 -0.85 2.86 21.43
CA LEU A 91 -0.61 3.70 20.26
C LEU A 91 0.71 4.49 20.32
N TRP A 92 1.19 4.81 21.52
CA TRP A 92 2.45 5.54 21.73
C TRP A 92 3.70 4.76 21.31
N LYS A 93 3.61 3.43 21.16
CA LYS A 93 4.68 2.56 20.64
C LYS A 93 4.22 1.71 19.46
N LEU A 94 3.37 2.29 18.63
CA LEU A 94 2.80 1.64 17.45
C LEU A 94 3.88 0.97 16.60
N GLY A 95 3.71 -0.32 16.30
CA GLY A 95 4.63 -1.08 15.44
C GLY A 95 4.28 -0.97 13.97
N PHE A 96 5.30 -1.11 13.13
CA PHE A 96 5.09 -1.23 11.68
C PHE A 96 4.57 -2.62 11.32
N PRO A 97 3.79 -2.73 10.23
CA PRO A 97 3.31 -4.00 9.73
C PRO A 97 4.45 -4.85 9.16
N LEU A 98 4.22 -6.15 9.20
CA LEU A 98 4.98 -7.17 8.48
C LEU A 98 4.02 -7.96 7.61
N ILE A 99 4.51 -8.44 6.46
CA ILE A 99 3.76 -9.37 5.62
C ILE A 99 4.62 -10.60 5.36
N GLU A 100 4.05 -11.77 5.62
CA GLU A 100 4.59 -13.05 5.23
C GLU A 100 3.81 -13.55 4.02
N ILE A 101 4.45 -13.62 2.86
CA ILE A 101 3.86 -13.99 1.58
C ILE A 101 4.52 -15.25 1.04
N ASP A 102 3.73 -16.14 0.46
CA ASP A 102 4.21 -17.37 -0.19
C ASP A 102 4.21 -17.25 -1.74
N GLU A 103 4.76 -18.25 -2.41
CA GLU A 103 4.85 -18.29 -3.88
C GLU A 103 3.51 -18.26 -4.62
N THR A 104 2.41 -18.57 -3.93
CA THR A 104 1.06 -18.48 -4.49
C THR A 104 0.50 -17.05 -4.46
N GLY A 105 1.18 -16.15 -3.75
CA GLY A 105 0.75 -14.78 -3.52
C GLY A 105 -0.15 -14.60 -2.31
N ALA A 106 -0.60 -15.67 -1.67
CA ALA A 106 -1.40 -15.56 -0.46
C ALA A 106 -0.52 -15.13 0.73
N PHE A 107 -0.98 -14.16 1.53
CA PHE A 107 -0.14 -13.58 2.56
C PHE A 107 -0.84 -13.38 3.90
N THR A 108 -0.04 -13.23 4.94
CA THR A 108 -0.49 -12.90 6.30
C THR A 108 0.07 -11.54 6.70
N VAL A 109 -0.81 -10.64 7.11
CA VAL A 109 -0.44 -9.36 7.73
C VAL A 109 -0.27 -9.57 9.21
N THR A 110 0.83 -9.08 9.75
CA THR A 110 1.13 -9.06 11.19
C THR A 110 1.90 -7.79 11.56
N LYS A 111 2.42 -7.72 12.75
CA LYS A 111 3.24 -6.59 13.22
C LYS A 111 4.44 -7.07 14.03
N VAL A 112 5.38 -6.16 14.28
CA VAL A 112 6.56 -6.44 15.10
C VAL A 112 6.13 -6.89 16.50
N GLU A 113 6.66 -8.01 16.96
CA GLU A 113 6.39 -8.55 18.29
C GLU A 113 6.76 -7.53 19.40
N GLY A 114 5.93 -7.45 20.44
CA GLY A 114 6.13 -6.53 21.56
C GLY A 114 5.83 -5.06 21.24
N SER A 115 5.51 -4.69 20.00
CA SER A 115 5.01 -3.37 19.65
C SER A 115 3.56 -3.17 20.04
N GLY A 116 3.13 -1.91 20.18
CA GLY A 116 1.72 -1.54 20.29
C GLY A 116 0.99 -1.71 18.96
N GLY A 117 -0.27 -1.35 18.94
CA GLY A 117 -1.11 -1.49 17.76
C GLY A 117 -1.93 -2.77 17.71
N LEU A 118 -2.75 -2.87 16.69
CA LEU A 118 -3.71 -3.96 16.44
C LEU A 118 -3.74 -4.29 14.96
N VAL A 119 -3.54 -5.56 14.61
CA VAL A 119 -3.81 -6.09 13.28
C VAL A 119 -5.07 -6.95 13.32
N SER A 120 -6.12 -6.47 12.68
CA SER A 120 -7.41 -7.13 12.62
C SER A 120 -7.98 -7.11 11.20
N VAL A 121 -9.03 -7.88 10.98
CA VAL A 121 -9.78 -7.84 9.72
C VAL A 121 -10.25 -6.41 9.42
N ASP A 122 -10.63 -5.66 10.43
CA ASP A 122 -11.18 -4.32 10.24
C ASP A 122 -10.08 -3.29 9.93
N THR A 123 -8.90 -3.37 10.58
CA THR A 123 -7.76 -2.50 10.24
C THR A 123 -7.26 -2.78 8.81
N CYS A 124 -7.23 -4.05 8.39
CA CYS A 124 -6.87 -4.42 7.02
C CYS A 124 -7.88 -3.94 5.98
N LYS A 125 -9.18 -4.04 6.26
CA LYS A 125 -10.24 -3.52 5.37
C LYS A 125 -10.19 -2.01 5.24
N GLU A 126 -9.99 -1.30 6.35
CA GLU A 126 -9.91 0.15 6.35
C GLU A 126 -8.70 0.63 5.53
N GLN A 127 -7.53 -0.02 5.70
CA GLN A 127 -6.35 0.27 4.88
C GLN A 127 -6.57 -0.10 3.42
N MET A 128 -7.20 -1.24 3.11
CA MET A 128 -7.42 -1.67 1.73
C MET A 128 -8.20 -0.65 0.90
N ILE A 129 -9.17 0.04 1.51
CA ILE A 129 -9.99 1.04 0.79
C ILE A 129 -9.43 2.47 0.89
N TYR A 130 -8.34 2.67 1.63
CA TYR A 130 -7.71 3.98 1.79
C TYR A 130 -7.17 4.49 0.45
N GLU A 131 -7.53 5.73 0.08
CA GLU A 131 -7.13 6.38 -1.17
C GLU A 131 -7.52 5.65 -2.48
N ILE A 132 -8.39 4.64 -2.41
CA ILE A 132 -8.85 3.88 -3.58
C ILE A 132 -10.23 4.36 -4.03
N HIS A 133 -10.32 4.92 -5.23
CA HIS A 133 -11.58 5.39 -5.81
C HIS A 133 -12.47 4.23 -6.30
N ASN A 134 -11.85 3.20 -6.88
CA ASN A 134 -12.56 2.04 -7.43
C ASN A 134 -11.84 0.74 -7.06
N PRO A 135 -12.37 -0.04 -6.11
CA PRO A 135 -11.77 -1.30 -5.71
C PRO A 135 -11.64 -2.35 -6.82
N LYS A 136 -12.41 -2.21 -7.91
CA LYS A 136 -12.32 -3.10 -9.08
C LYS A 136 -11.25 -2.69 -10.08
N ALA A 137 -10.66 -1.50 -9.92
CA ALA A 137 -9.69 -0.98 -10.86
C ALA A 137 -8.74 0.02 -10.16
N TYR A 138 -7.92 -0.48 -9.24
CA TYR A 138 -6.85 0.30 -8.65
C TYR A 138 -5.67 0.34 -9.61
N LEU A 139 -5.43 1.53 -10.19
CA LEU A 139 -4.44 1.74 -11.23
C LEU A 139 -3.06 1.95 -10.64
N THR A 140 -2.14 1.04 -10.90
CA THR A 140 -0.70 1.19 -10.68
C THR A 140 0.05 1.03 -12.00
N PRO A 141 1.31 1.48 -12.13
CA PRO A 141 2.10 1.24 -13.35
C PRO A 141 2.29 -0.24 -13.69
N ASP A 142 2.30 -1.09 -12.67
CA ASP A 142 2.56 -2.53 -12.80
C ASP A 142 1.30 -3.33 -13.09
N ALA A 143 0.14 -2.86 -12.62
CA ALA A 143 -1.11 -3.60 -12.76
C ALA A 143 -2.34 -2.73 -12.51
N THR A 144 -3.46 -3.10 -13.08
CA THR A 144 -4.79 -2.63 -12.69
C THR A 144 -5.39 -3.67 -11.73
N ALA A 145 -5.24 -3.44 -10.43
CA ALA A 145 -5.66 -4.41 -9.42
C ALA A 145 -7.18 -4.39 -9.18
N ASP A 146 -7.73 -5.57 -8.94
CA ASP A 146 -9.12 -5.78 -8.53
C ASP A 146 -9.16 -6.38 -7.11
N PHE A 147 -9.65 -5.59 -6.16
CA PHE A 147 -9.82 -5.95 -4.76
C PHE A 147 -11.26 -6.34 -4.40
N SER A 148 -12.16 -6.39 -5.38
CA SER A 148 -13.58 -6.62 -5.11
C SER A 148 -13.92 -8.00 -4.55
N LYS A 149 -13.00 -8.96 -4.68
CA LYS A 149 -13.14 -10.33 -4.16
C LYS A 149 -12.19 -10.64 -2.99
N VAL A 150 -11.41 -9.66 -2.56
CA VAL A 150 -10.47 -9.86 -1.46
C VAL A 150 -11.19 -10.32 -0.21
N THR A 151 -10.63 -11.32 0.42
CA THR A 151 -11.08 -11.82 1.71
C THR A 151 -9.99 -11.67 2.76
N PHE A 152 -10.39 -11.21 3.93
CA PHE A 152 -9.55 -11.16 5.12
C PHE A 152 -10.10 -12.13 6.17
N ARG A 153 -9.22 -12.92 6.77
CA ARG A 153 -9.57 -13.87 7.82
C ARG A 153 -8.59 -13.78 8.98
N GLN A 154 -9.09 -13.50 10.18
CA GLN A 154 -8.26 -13.57 11.40
C GLN A 154 -7.84 -15.02 11.62
N ILE A 155 -6.52 -15.28 11.71
CA ILE A 155 -5.96 -16.62 11.92
C ILE A 155 -5.23 -16.77 13.25
N GLY A 156 -4.94 -15.66 13.90
CA GLY A 156 -4.31 -15.58 15.21
C GLY A 156 -4.37 -14.15 15.74
N GLU A 157 -3.87 -13.93 16.94
CA GLU A 157 -3.74 -12.59 17.50
C GLU A 157 -2.79 -11.75 16.62
N ASN A 158 -3.25 -10.59 16.15
CA ASN A 158 -2.51 -9.73 15.22
C ASN A 158 -2.02 -10.46 13.94
N GLN A 159 -2.77 -11.46 13.47
CA GLN A 159 -2.46 -12.21 12.26
C GLN A 159 -3.70 -12.31 11.37
N VAL A 160 -3.67 -11.67 10.20
CA VAL A 160 -4.76 -11.64 9.23
C VAL A 160 -4.31 -12.19 7.90
N ARG A 161 -4.92 -13.29 7.47
CA ARG A 161 -4.72 -13.86 6.12
C ARG A 161 -5.51 -13.07 5.10
N ALA A 162 -4.84 -12.69 4.00
CA ALA A 162 -5.42 -11.98 2.86
C ALA A 162 -5.29 -12.80 1.58
N GLU A 163 -6.39 -12.92 0.84
CA GLU A 163 -6.47 -13.75 -0.37
C GLU A 163 -7.42 -13.13 -1.40
N HIS A 164 -7.31 -13.56 -2.67
CA HIS A 164 -8.23 -13.29 -3.78
C HIS A 164 -8.17 -11.87 -4.38
N ALA A 165 -7.08 -11.13 -4.19
CA ALA A 165 -6.80 -10.01 -5.07
C ALA A 165 -6.33 -10.53 -6.44
N THR A 166 -6.70 -9.84 -7.52
CA THR A 166 -6.29 -10.18 -8.89
C THR A 166 -6.03 -8.92 -9.70
N THR A 167 -5.66 -9.05 -10.96
CA THR A 167 -5.46 -7.90 -11.85
C THR A 167 -6.12 -8.09 -13.21
N HIS A 168 -6.33 -6.96 -13.91
CA HIS A 168 -6.76 -6.90 -15.31
C HIS A 168 -5.60 -6.60 -16.26
N GLY A 169 -4.35 -6.79 -15.80
CA GLY A 169 -3.14 -6.46 -16.55
C GLY A 169 -2.66 -5.02 -16.35
N ARG A 170 -1.61 -4.66 -17.06
CA ARG A 170 -1.02 -3.32 -16.98
C ARG A 170 -1.91 -2.28 -17.67
N PRO A 171 -1.98 -1.05 -17.15
CA PRO A 171 -2.60 0.05 -17.87
C PRO A 171 -1.74 0.47 -19.07
N GLU A 172 -2.37 0.96 -20.14
CA GLU A 172 -1.66 1.48 -21.34
C GLU A 172 -0.90 2.78 -21.08
N THR A 173 -1.22 3.49 -19.99
CA THR A 173 -0.67 4.80 -19.67
C THR A 173 -0.24 4.89 -18.21
N LEU A 174 0.77 5.72 -17.93
CA LEU A 174 1.23 6.00 -16.58
C LEU A 174 0.44 7.18 -15.97
N LYS A 175 0.24 7.12 -14.65
CA LYS A 175 -0.32 8.21 -13.88
C LYS A 175 0.71 9.34 -13.76
N VAL A 176 0.28 10.58 -14.04
CA VAL A 176 1.08 11.79 -13.83
C VAL A 176 0.38 12.66 -12.80
N SER A 177 1.06 12.96 -11.70
CA SER A 177 0.62 13.96 -10.74
C SER A 177 1.12 15.32 -11.15
N VAL A 178 0.19 16.26 -11.38
CA VAL A 178 0.49 17.62 -11.86
C VAL A 178 0.06 18.63 -10.81
N GLY A 179 1.05 19.33 -10.24
CA GLY A 179 0.82 20.48 -9.36
C GLY A 179 0.78 21.77 -10.16
N TYR A 180 -0.25 22.58 -9.97
CA TYR A 180 -0.37 23.88 -10.61
C TYR A 180 -0.97 24.93 -9.65
N LYS A 181 -0.61 26.19 -9.87
CA LYS A 181 -1.16 27.30 -9.10
C LYS A 181 -2.55 27.63 -9.63
N ASP A 182 -3.56 27.52 -8.80
CA ASP A 182 -4.96 27.79 -9.16
C ASP A 182 -5.54 28.98 -8.39
N CYS A 183 -5.40 28.98 -7.05
CA CYS A 183 -5.99 29.97 -6.18
C CYS A 183 -5.14 30.23 -4.94
N PHE A 184 -5.60 31.13 -4.09
CA PHE A 184 -5.10 31.30 -2.71
C PHE A 184 -6.07 30.64 -1.76
N ILE A 185 -5.55 29.91 -0.78
CA ILE A 185 -6.32 29.26 0.30
C ILE A 185 -5.92 29.94 1.61
N GLY A 186 -6.92 30.31 2.41
CA GLY A 186 -6.71 30.69 3.80
C GLY A 186 -6.87 29.47 4.68
N GLU A 187 -5.89 29.19 5.53
CA GLU A 187 -5.91 28.08 6.48
C GLU A 187 -6.00 28.59 7.91
N GLY A 188 -6.77 27.90 8.73
CA GLY A 188 -6.83 28.11 10.17
C GLY A 188 -6.76 26.74 10.86
N GLU A 189 -5.94 26.63 11.88
CA GLU A 189 -5.76 25.40 12.63
C GLU A 189 -6.10 25.62 14.09
N ILE A 190 -6.84 24.68 14.67
CA ILE A 190 -7.09 24.55 16.10
C ILE A 190 -6.69 23.14 16.50
N SER A 191 -5.67 23.03 17.34
CA SER A 191 -5.24 21.74 17.87
C SER A 191 -5.77 21.55 19.28
N TYR A 192 -6.29 20.37 19.54
CA TYR A 192 -6.64 19.93 20.90
C TYR A 192 -6.13 18.50 21.09
N GLY A 193 -5.77 18.17 22.31
CA GLY A 193 -5.32 16.84 22.69
C GLY A 193 -6.17 16.27 23.80
N GLY A 194 -6.26 14.95 23.87
CA GLY A 194 -7.03 14.23 24.89
C GLY A 194 -8.07 13.30 24.28
N SER A 195 -8.63 12.44 25.12
CA SER A 195 -9.62 11.42 24.73
C SER A 195 -11.08 11.84 24.98
N ASN A 196 -11.33 13.09 25.37
CA ASN A 196 -12.66 13.63 25.62
C ASN A 196 -12.82 15.00 25.01
#